data_eff7dcea21122a206fbbdb794849a160
#
_entry.id   eff7dcea21122a206fbbdb794849a160
#
_cell.length_a   1.000
_cell.length_b   1.000
_cell.length_c   1.000
_cell.angle_alpha   90.00
_cell.angle_beta   90.00
_cell.angle_gamma   90.00
#
_symmetry.space_group_name_H-M   'P 1'
#
loop_
_entity.id
_entity.type
_entity.pdbx_description
1 polymer ?
#
loop_
_entity_poly.entity_id
_entity_poly.type
_entity_poly.pdbx_seq_one_letter_code
_entity_poly.pdbx_strand_id
1 'polypeptide(L)'
;MTQPRSTPDDGQRYLALKTVMLPRDTNPHGTIFGGVILSYIDLAGAVGAQHEIRSRNWPDQLLVTVAMKSIEFHRPVWVGDIVSFYTQVVRTGRTSLTMHVSVDTERDGTAVHLTDAEVTYVSIEGPPQDQRPVPIR
;
A
#
# COMPACT_ATOMS: atom_id res chain seq x y z
N MET A 1 -8.11 8.07 24.14
CA MET A 1 -7.94 7.58 23.79
C MET A 1 -8.10 6.85 23.20
N THR A 2 -8.25 6.84 22.82
CA THR A 2 -8.35 6.23 22.26
C THR A 2 -8.15 5.44 21.62
N GLN A 3 -8.27 5.18 21.22
CA GLN A 3 -8.18 4.40 20.64
C GLN A 3 -7.67 3.73 20.01
N PRO A 4 -7.47 3.39 20.04
CA PRO A 4 -6.80 2.77 19.13
C PRO A 4 -7.29 2.06 17.99
N ARG A 5 -7.26 2.09 17.56
CA ARG A 5 -7.65 1.54 16.76
C ARG A 5 -7.49 0.51 16.33
N SER A 6 -7.65 0.25 16.18
CA SER A 6 -7.63 -0.64 15.84
C SER A 6 -7.49 -1.59 15.60
N THR A 7 -7.75 -1.95 15.68
CA THR A 7 -7.73 -2.83 15.62
C THR A 7 -7.70 -3.75 15.04
N PRO A 8 -7.61 -4.13 14.80
CA PRO A 8 -7.54 -4.94 14.21
C PRO A 8 -7.85 -5.79 13.65
N ASP A 9 -7.92 -5.79 13.41
CA ASP A 9 -8.28 -6.47 12.96
C ASP A 9 -8.48 -7.12 12.73
N ASP A 10 -7.57 -8.37 13.72
CA ASP A 10 -8.74 -8.70 13.06
C ASP A 10 -8.93 -7.89 11.77
N GLY A 11 -8.43 -8.26 10.76
CA GLY A 11 -8.62 -7.51 9.53
C GLY A 11 -8.37 -6.03 9.67
N GLN A 12 -7.62 -5.65 10.66
CA GLN A 12 -7.28 -4.26 10.83
C GLN A 12 -6.28 -3.82 9.82
N ARG A 13 -6.36 -2.54 9.51
CA ARG A 13 -5.42 -1.91 8.61
C ARG A 13 -4.09 -1.70 9.33
N TYR A 14 -3.01 -1.82 8.58
CA TYR A 14 -1.67 -1.53 9.03
C TYR A 14 -1.19 -0.24 8.37
N LEU A 15 -0.72 0.72 9.15
CA LEU A 15 -0.14 1.94 8.59
C LEU A 15 1.25 1.60 8.07
N ALA A 16 1.36 1.43 6.76
CA ALA A 16 2.59 1.00 6.14
C ALA A 16 3.52 2.16 5.82
N LEU A 17 2.95 3.33 5.51
CA LEU A 17 3.74 4.47 5.05
C LEU A 17 2.95 5.75 5.33
N LYS A 18 3.67 6.79 5.75
CA LYS A 18 3.10 8.11 5.93
C LYS A 18 4.12 9.12 5.46
N THR A 19 3.70 10.03 4.59
CA THR A 19 4.65 10.97 3.99
C THR A 19 3.95 12.27 3.62
N VAL A 20 4.72 13.33 3.46
CA VAL A 20 4.21 14.63 3.05
C VAL A 20 4.35 14.78 1.54
N MET A 21 3.34 15.38 0.92
CA MET A 21 3.35 15.66 -0.52
C MET A 21 4.10 16.95 -0.80
N LEU A 22 5.06 16.90 -1.71
CA LEU A 22 6.00 17.99 -1.97
C LEU A 22 5.67 18.72 -3.27
N PRO A 23 6.15 19.98 -3.43
CA PRO A 23 5.91 20.71 -4.68
C PRO A 23 6.39 19.98 -5.93
N ARG A 24 7.50 19.22 -5.84
CA ARG A 24 8.03 18.47 -6.99
C ARG A 24 7.10 17.34 -7.43
N ASP A 25 6.09 17.00 -6.63
CA ASP A 25 5.16 15.90 -6.93
C ASP A 25 3.92 16.38 -7.69
N THR A 26 3.85 17.65 -8.03
CA THR A 26 2.64 18.22 -8.64
C THR A 26 2.58 17.99 -10.15
N ASN A 27 1.35 17.99 -10.65
CA ASN A 27 1.05 18.04 -12.06
C ASN A 27 0.84 19.51 -12.49
N PRO A 28 0.63 19.78 -13.80
CA PRO A 28 0.42 21.16 -14.26
C PRO A 28 -0.81 21.84 -13.67
N HIS A 29 -1.75 21.09 -13.08
CA HIS A 29 -2.98 21.65 -12.50
C HIS A 29 -2.81 22.04 -11.04
N GLY A 30 -1.64 21.79 -10.45
CA GLY A 30 -1.40 22.16 -9.06
C GLY A 30 -1.78 21.10 -8.03
N THR A 31 -2.27 19.95 -8.46
CA THR A 31 -2.51 18.81 -7.56
C THR A 31 -1.37 17.81 -7.70
N ILE A 32 -1.34 16.83 -6.80
CA ILE A 32 -0.30 15.80 -6.83
C ILE A 32 -0.54 14.88 -8.01
N PHE A 33 0.51 14.62 -8.79
CA PHE A 33 0.45 13.75 -9.95
C PHE A 33 0.04 12.33 -9.50
N GLY A 34 -0.95 11.75 -10.21
CA GLY A 34 -1.48 10.43 -9.84
C GLY A 34 -0.42 9.34 -9.81
N GLY A 35 0.58 9.41 -10.67
CA GLY A 35 1.66 8.45 -10.68
C GLY A 35 2.50 8.47 -9.40
N VAL A 36 2.60 9.61 -8.74
CA VAL A 36 3.29 9.70 -7.45
C VAL A 36 2.51 8.88 -6.41
N ILE A 37 1.19 9.06 -6.37
CA ILE A 37 0.35 8.31 -5.44
C ILE A 37 0.45 6.82 -5.73
N LEU A 38 0.43 6.42 -7.01
CA LEU A 38 0.53 5.01 -7.38
C LEU A 38 1.87 4.41 -6.97
N SER A 39 2.97 5.15 -7.10
CA SER A 39 4.27 4.64 -6.68
C SER A 39 4.34 4.43 -5.18
N TYR A 40 3.75 5.32 -4.40
CA TYR A 40 3.67 5.14 -2.95
C TYR A 40 2.71 4.00 -2.57
N ILE A 41 1.64 3.82 -3.33
CA ILE A 41 0.72 2.69 -3.11
C ILE A 41 1.47 1.37 -3.29
N ASP A 42 2.28 1.27 -4.35
CA ASP A 42 3.07 0.06 -4.59
C ASP A 42 4.06 -0.17 -3.45
N LEU A 43 4.77 0.86 -3.04
CA LEU A 43 5.72 0.76 -1.94
C LEU A 43 5.03 0.37 -0.63
N ALA A 44 3.93 1.04 -0.31
CA ALA A 44 3.18 0.76 0.91
C ALA A 44 2.63 -0.66 0.92
N GLY A 45 2.09 -1.11 -0.22
CA GLY A 45 1.58 -2.46 -0.34
C GLY A 45 2.66 -3.49 -0.08
N ALA A 46 3.87 -3.25 -0.59
CA ALA A 46 5.01 -4.14 -0.35
C ALA A 46 5.39 -4.18 1.12
N VAL A 47 5.42 -3.01 1.78
CA VAL A 47 5.71 -2.94 3.21
C VAL A 47 4.65 -3.69 4.02
N GLY A 48 3.36 -3.50 3.67
CA GLY A 48 2.27 -4.19 4.33
C GLY A 48 2.32 -5.69 4.11
N ALA A 49 2.69 -6.12 2.89
CA ALA A 49 2.81 -7.54 2.58
C ALA A 49 3.94 -8.18 3.40
N GLN A 50 5.07 -7.52 3.52
CA GLN A 50 6.16 -8.02 4.37
C GLN A 50 5.74 -8.08 5.83
N HIS A 51 5.03 -7.08 6.30
CA HIS A 51 4.50 -7.08 7.67
C HIS A 51 3.59 -8.30 7.88
N GLU A 52 2.73 -8.59 6.92
CA GLU A 52 1.82 -9.71 7.02
C GLU A 52 2.55 -11.04 7.05
N ILE A 53 3.54 -11.21 6.17
CA ILE A 53 4.36 -12.42 6.12
C ILE A 53 5.03 -12.67 7.46
N ARG A 54 5.62 -11.64 8.05
CA ARG A 54 6.30 -11.77 9.34
C ARG A 54 5.34 -12.05 10.48
N SER A 55 4.17 -11.42 10.47
CA SER A 55 3.18 -11.63 11.52
C SER A 55 2.60 -13.04 11.51
N ARG A 56 2.63 -13.71 10.35
CA ARG A 56 2.18 -15.09 10.21
C ARG A 56 3.31 -16.11 10.41
N ASN A 57 4.52 -15.63 10.68
CA ASN A 57 5.71 -16.48 10.84
C ASN A 57 6.01 -17.28 9.56
N TRP A 58 5.66 -16.73 8.41
CA TRP A 58 6.04 -17.32 7.13
C TRP A 58 7.48 -16.95 6.83
N PRO A 59 8.20 -17.78 6.02
CA PRO A 59 9.57 -17.46 5.66
C PRO A 59 9.67 -16.12 4.94
N ASP A 60 10.76 -15.40 5.17
CA ASP A 60 11.01 -14.17 4.42
C ASP A 60 11.04 -14.47 2.93
N GLN A 61 10.41 -13.61 2.16
CA GLN A 61 10.24 -13.79 0.73
C GLN A 61 10.66 -12.54 -0.02
N LEU A 62 11.20 -12.74 -1.20
CA LEU A 62 11.38 -11.65 -2.15
C LEU A 62 10.09 -11.51 -2.93
N LEU A 63 9.51 -10.32 -2.90
CA LEU A 63 8.20 -10.07 -3.52
C LEU A 63 8.37 -9.15 -4.72
N VAL A 64 7.65 -9.46 -5.80
CA VAL A 64 7.57 -8.57 -6.96
C VAL A 64 6.11 -8.20 -7.19
N THR A 65 5.89 -6.99 -7.64
CA THR A 65 4.56 -6.51 -8.01
C THR A 65 4.19 -7.06 -9.37
N VAL A 66 3.04 -7.73 -9.45
CA VAL A 66 2.59 -8.29 -10.73
C VAL A 66 1.31 -7.65 -11.24
N ALA A 67 0.54 -6.99 -10.38
CA ALA A 67 -0.70 -6.35 -10.82
C ALA A 67 -1.11 -5.27 -9.83
N MET A 68 -1.70 -4.22 -10.37
CA MET A 68 -2.35 -3.18 -9.59
C MET A 68 -3.69 -2.93 -10.25
N LYS A 69 -4.78 -3.04 -9.51
CA LYS A 69 -6.11 -2.91 -10.07
C LYS A 69 -7.06 -2.23 -9.10
N SER A 70 -8.28 -1.96 -9.58
CA SER A 70 -9.33 -1.33 -8.78
C SER A 70 -8.87 0.00 -8.20
N ILE A 71 -8.14 0.76 -9.01
CA ILE A 71 -7.61 2.05 -8.60
C ILE A 71 -8.71 3.08 -8.72
N GLU A 72 -9.00 3.76 -7.62
CA GLU A 72 -10.00 4.83 -7.61
C GLU A 72 -9.45 6.04 -6.89
N PHE A 73 -9.43 7.17 -7.61
CA PHE A 73 -9.06 8.46 -7.05
C PHE A 73 -10.33 9.20 -6.69
N HIS A 74 -10.60 9.31 -5.40
CA HIS A 74 -11.85 9.90 -4.92
C HIS A 74 -11.75 11.41 -4.78
N ARG A 75 -10.58 11.91 -4.43
CA ARG A 75 -10.36 13.33 -4.17
C ARG A 75 -8.95 13.71 -4.60
N PRO A 76 -8.75 14.98 -5.00
CA PRO A 76 -7.41 15.44 -5.33
C PRO A 76 -6.53 15.48 -4.09
N VAL A 77 -5.24 15.30 -4.33
CA VAL A 77 -4.21 15.38 -3.29
C VAL A 77 -3.42 16.66 -3.52
N TRP A 78 -3.14 17.39 -2.45
CA TRP A 78 -2.52 18.70 -2.55
C TRP A 78 -1.15 18.72 -1.90
N VAL A 79 -0.30 19.66 -2.39
CA VAL A 79 0.98 19.93 -1.76
C VAL A 79 0.77 20.22 -0.28
N GLY A 80 1.60 19.62 0.56
CA GLY A 80 1.52 19.80 1.99
C GLY A 80 0.61 18.81 2.70
N ASP A 81 -0.22 18.06 1.98
CA ASP A 81 -0.98 16.99 2.61
C ASP A 81 -0.03 15.98 3.23
N ILE A 82 -0.33 15.56 4.45
CA ILE A 82 0.37 14.44 5.08
C ILE A 82 -0.50 13.23 4.83
N VAL A 83 0.01 12.31 4.01
CA VAL A 83 -0.78 11.22 3.45
C VAL A 83 -0.40 9.91 4.12
N SER A 84 -1.41 9.18 4.56
CA SER A 84 -1.24 7.89 5.23
C SER A 84 -1.71 6.77 4.30
N PHE A 85 -0.87 5.75 4.17
CA PHE A 85 -1.15 4.58 3.33
C PHE A 85 -1.34 3.39 4.24
N TYR A 86 -2.59 2.92 4.32
CA TYR A 86 -2.96 1.78 5.16
C TYR A 86 -3.10 0.55 4.28
N THR A 87 -2.67 -0.59 4.80
CA THR A 87 -2.71 -1.84 4.04
C THR A 87 -3.47 -2.90 4.82
N GLN A 88 -4.09 -3.81 4.07
CA GLN A 88 -4.86 -4.91 4.62
C GLN A 88 -4.86 -6.05 3.61
N VAL A 89 -4.70 -7.28 4.10
CA VAL A 89 -4.71 -8.44 3.20
C VAL A 89 -6.11 -8.64 2.64
N VAL A 90 -6.20 -8.83 1.33
CA VAL A 90 -7.45 -9.19 0.66
C VAL A 90 -7.53 -10.69 0.48
N ARG A 91 -6.45 -11.30 0.01
CA ARG A 91 -6.39 -12.75 -0.18
C ARG A 91 -4.95 -13.21 -0.36
N THR A 92 -4.76 -14.51 -0.13
CA THR A 92 -3.48 -15.17 -0.36
C THR A 92 -3.68 -16.32 -1.34
N GLY A 93 -2.76 -16.44 -2.29
CA GLY A 93 -2.68 -17.61 -3.16
C GLY A 93 -1.49 -18.47 -2.75
N ARG A 94 -1.17 -19.48 -3.58
CA ARG A 94 -0.04 -20.34 -3.28
C ARG A 94 1.28 -19.58 -3.33
N THR A 95 1.43 -18.69 -4.30
CA THR A 95 2.65 -17.90 -4.49
C THR A 95 2.42 -16.40 -4.35
N SER A 96 1.20 -15.97 -4.04
CA SER A 96 0.83 -14.56 -4.13
C SER A 96 0.14 -14.05 -2.87
N LEU A 97 0.17 -12.75 -2.73
CA LEU A 97 -0.50 -12.02 -1.66
C LEU A 97 -1.07 -10.75 -2.27
N THR A 98 -2.37 -10.53 -2.10
CA THR A 98 -3.03 -9.32 -2.58
C THR A 98 -3.37 -8.42 -1.40
N MET A 99 -2.92 -7.17 -1.50
CA MET A 99 -3.14 -6.15 -0.48
C MET A 99 -4.11 -5.12 -0.99
N HIS A 100 -5.02 -4.69 -0.13
CA HIS A 100 -5.77 -3.47 -0.34
C HIS A 100 -4.99 -2.32 0.28
N VAL A 101 -4.81 -1.25 -0.46
CA VAL A 101 -4.16 -0.04 0.03
C VAL A 101 -5.18 1.08 0.02
N SER A 102 -5.44 1.67 1.19
CA SER A 102 -6.30 2.84 1.30
C SER A 102 -5.44 4.04 1.68
N VAL A 103 -5.72 5.17 1.05
CA VAL A 103 -4.90 6.37 1.15
C VAL A 103 -5.75 7.49 1.71
N ASP A 104 -5.36 8.01 2.86
CA ASP A 104 -6.08 9.06 3.58
C ASP A 104 -5.16 10.22 3.91
N THR A 105 -5.76 11.38 4.09
CA THR A 105 -5.11 12.52 4.70
C THR A 105 -6.03 13.10 5.76
N GLU A 106 -5.53 14.04 6.53
CA GLU A 106 -6.34 14.75 7.51
C GLU A 106 -6.38 16.21 7.11
N ARG A 107 -7.59 16.77 6.99
CA ARG A 107 -7.80 18.18 6.69
C ARG A 107 -8.75 18.75 7.74
N ASP A 108 -8.30 19.81 8.40
CA ASP A 108 -9.10 20.46 9.45
C ASP A 108 -9.58 19.48 10.52
N GLY A 109 -8.69 18.54 10.91
CA GLY A 109 -8.99 17.56 11.93
C GLY A 109 -9.90 16.42 11.50
N THR A 110 -10.24 16.37 10.21
CA THR A 110 -11.14 15.34 9.67
C THR A 110 -10.39 14.46 8.68
N ALA A 111 -10.56 13.14 8.81
CA ALA A 111 -9.97 12.19 7.86
C ALA A 111 -10.66 12.33 6.51
N VAL A 112 -9.86 12.42 5.46
CA VAL A 112 -10.34 12.53 4.08
C VAL A 112 -9.78 11.33 3.32
N HIS A 113 -10.69 10.52 2.76
CA HIS A 113 -10.29 9.36 1.97
C HIS A 113 -9.96 9.79 0.54
N LEU A 114 -8.76 9.47 0.09
CA LEU A 114 -8.24 9.98 -1.18
C LEU A 114 -8.27 8.94 -2.30
N THR A 115 -7.80 7.72 -2.03
CA THR A 115 -7.55 6.74 -3.08
C THR A 115 -7.63 5.34 -2.52
N ASP A 116 -8.04 4.39 -3.37
CA ASP A 116 -7.99 2.96 -3.09
C ASP A 116 -7.32 2.23 -4.23
N ALA A 117 -6.68 1.11 -3.93
CA ALA A 117 -6.13 0.21 -4.93
C ALA A 117 -5.93 -1.17 -4.35
N GLU A 118 -5.87 -2.18 -5.22
CA GLU A 118 -5.43 -3.52 -4.86
C GLU A 118 -4.13 -3.81 -5.59
N VAL A 119 -3.15 -4.33 -4.87
CA VAL A 119 -1.83 -4.65 -5.43
C VAL A 119 -1.52 -6.10 -5.11
N THR A 120 -1.16 -6.86 -6.14
CA THR A 120 -0.80 -8.27 -5.98
C THR A 120 0.71 -8.44 -6.12
N TYR A 121 1.28 -9.13 -5.15
CA TYR A 121 2.70 -9.45 -5.08
C TYR A 121 2.87 -10.96 -5.22
N VAL A 122 3.94 -11.38 -5.88
CA VAL A 122 4.29 -12.79 -6.04
C VAL A 122 5.64 -13.03 -5.39
N SER A 123 5.70 -14.10 -4.62
CA SER A 123 6.94 -14.56 -4.00
C SER A 123 7.80 -15.24 -5.08
N ILE A 124 9.04 -14.81 -5.19
CA ILE A 124 9.95 -15.31 -6.22
C ILE A 124 11.30 -15.70 -5.62
N GLU A 125 12.04 -16.50 -6.37
CA GLU A 125 13.45 -16.74 -6.12
C GLU A 125 14.19 -16.81 -7.44
N GLY A 126 15.50 -16.77 -7.36
CA GLY A 126 16.36 -16.79 -8.54
C GLY A 126 16.96 -15.43 -8.85
N PRO A 127 17.98 -15.40 -9.71
CA PRO A 127 18.62 -14.14 -10.09
C PRO A 127 17.70 -13.28 -10.95
N PRO A 128 17.99 -11.98 -11.08
CA PRO A 128 17.08 -11.08 -11.81
C PRO A 128 16.73 -11.53 -13.23
N GLN A 129 17.62 -12.26 -13.89
CA GLN A 129 17.39 -12.71 -15.26
C GLN A 129 16.66 -14.05 -15.33
N ASP A 130 16.40 -14.70 -14.19
CA ASP A 130 15.78 -16.04 -14.18
C ASP A 130 14.98 -16.24 -12.89
N GLN A 131 14.02 -15.36 -12.68
CA GLN A 131 13.15 -15.41 -11.49
C GLN A 131 11.98 -16.35 -11.72
N ARG A 132 11.60 -17.07 -10.68
CA ARG A 132 10.46 -17.96 -10.74
C ARG A 132 9.61 -17.87 -9.48
N PRO A 133 8.28 -18.03 -9.59
CA PRO A 133 7.41 -18.03 -8.41
C PRO A 133 7.71 -19.20 -7.48
N VAL A 134 7.61 -18.93 -6.17
CA VAL A 134 7.77 -19.98 -5.16
C VAL A 134 6.65 -19.81 -4.13
N PRO A 135 6.33 -20.88 -3.38
CA PRO A 135 5.28 -20.79 -2.37
C PRO A 135 5.57 -19.69 -1.35
N ILE A 136 4.51 -18.96 -0.96
CA ILE A 136 4.66 -17.82 -0.07
C ILE A 136 4.73 -18.24 1.39
N ARG A 137 4.36 -19.51 1.68
CA ARG A 137 4.36 -20.04 3.04
C ARG A 137 4.90 -21.46 3.13
#